data_8f6591ca32cf4c6680c63557ed173317
#
_entry.id   8f6591ca32cf4c6680c63557ed173317
#
_cell.length_a   1.000
_cell.length_b   1.000
_cell.length_c   1.000
_cell.angle_alpha   90.00
_cell.angle_beta   90.00
_cell.angle_gamma   90.00
#
_symmetry.space_group_name_H-M   'P 1'
#
loop_
_entity.id
_entity.type
_entity.pdbx_description
1 polymer ?
#
loop_
_entity_poly.entity_id
_entity_poly.type
_entity_poly.pdbx_seq_one_letter_code
_entity_poly.pdbx_strand_id
1 'polypeptide(L)'
;MQLAVLNIQGQETGRTVELPEEIFGIEPNNHAIYLAVKQYLVAQRQGTHKVKTRAEVQGASRKLHKQKGTGGSRKGNIRNPLYKGGGTIFGPKPHKYDIKLNRKVKDLAKMSA
;
A
#
# COMPACT_ATOMS: atom_id res chain seq x y z
N MET A 1 21.65 -30.10 11.97
CA MET A 1 20.26 -30.50 12.22
C MET A 1 19.88 -31.58 11.21
N GLN A 2 19.28 -32.72 11.67
CA GLN A 2 18.87 -33.82 10.79
C GLN A 2 17.33 -33.87 10.74
N LEU A 3 16.78 -34.03 9.54
CA LEU A 3 15.34 -34.20 9.33
C LEU A 3 15.04 -35.49 8.56
N ALA A 4 14.00 -36.20 8.98
CA ALA A 4 13.50 -37.38 8.26
C ALA A 4 12.74 -36.94 7.00
N VAL A 5 12.96 -37.64 5.88
CA VAL A 5 12.25 -37.42 4.63
C VAL A 5 10.93 -38.16 4.65
N LEU A 6 9.84 -37.41 4.44
CA LEU A 6 8.49 -37.96 4.37
C LEU A 6 8.08 -38.24 2.91
N ASN A 7 7.22 -39.22 2.69
CA ASN A 7 6.58 -39.48 1.41
C ASN A 7 5.33 -38.55 1.24
N ILE A 8 4.66 -38.61 0.07
CA ILE A 8 3.42 -37.89 -0.20
C ILE A 8 2.29 -38.18 0.80
N GLN A 9 2.28 -39.38 1.42
CA GLN A 9 1.30 -39.79 2.43
C GLN A 9 1.67 -39.34 3.85
N GLY A 10 2.80 -38.63 4.03
CA GLY A 10 3.26 -38.16 5.33
C GLY A 10 3.98 -39.25 6.15
N GLN A 11 4.35 -40.40 5.56
CA GLN A 11 5.08 -41.50 6.24
C GLN A 11 6.59 -41.31 6.06
N GLU A 12 7.38 -41.68 7.05
CA GLU A 12 8.83 -41.64 7.00
C GLU A 12 9.39 -42.65 5.98
N THR A 13 10.28 -42.16 5.11
CA THR A 13 10.91 -42.99 4.06
C THR A 13 12.19 -43.69 4.50
N GLY A 14 12.59 -43.53 5.78
CA GLY A 14 13.86 -44.03 6.29
C GLY A 14 15.11 -43.30 5.80
N ARG A 15 14.93 -42.21 5.01
CA ARG A 15 16.01 -41.33 4.59
C ARG A 15 16.08 -40.13 5.51
N THR A 16 17.30 -39.67 5.83
CA THR A 16 17.54 -38.45 6.59
C THR A 16 18.33 -37.48 5.76
N VAL A 17 18.04 -36.16 5.91
CA VAL A 17 18.80 -35.09 5.27
C VAL A 17 19.45 -34.26 6.36
N GLU A 18 20.73 -33.95 6.19
CA GLU A 18 21.47 -33.06 7.06
C GLU A 18 21.32 -31.62 6.56
N LEU A 19 20.79 -30.75 7.43
CA LEU A 19 20.65 -29.32 7.14
C LEU A 19 21.75 -28.57 7.88
N PRO A 20 22.46 -27.61 7.20
CA PRO A 20 23.46 -26.76 7.83
C PRO A 20 22.82 -25.90 8.92
N GLU A 21 23.37 -25.94 10.13
CA GLU A 21 22.86 -25.16 11.28
C GLU A 21 23.05 -23.66 11.10
N GLU A 22 24.08 -23.24 10.36
CA GLU A 22 24.33 -21.85 10.03
C GLU A 22 23.17 -21.17 9.28
N ILE A 23 22.36 -21.95 8.55
CA ILE A 23 21.25 -21.44 7.75
C ILE A 23 19.90 -21.73 8.42
N PHE A 24 19.73 -22.95 8.91
CA PHE A 24 18.44 -23.46 9.42
C PHE A 24 18.32 -23.46 10.94
N GLY A 25 19.42 -23.25 11.66
CA GLY A 25 19.45 -23.23 13.11
C GLY A 25 19.54 -21.84 13.75
N ILE A 26 19.35 -20.78 12.98
CA ILE A 26 19.42 -19.41 13.50
C ILE A 26 18.22 -19.08 14.38
N GLU A 27 18.40 -18.23 15.37
CA GLU A 27 17.29 -17.67 16.16
C GLU A 27 16.39 -16.77 15.29
N PRO A 28 15.08 -17.06 15.19
CA PRO A 28 14.18 -16.34 14.30
C PRO A 28 14.04 -14.86 14.68
N ASN A 29 14.27 -13.95 13.71
CA ASN A 29 14.05 -12.52 13.89
C ASN A 29 12.63 -12.14 13.41
N ASN A 30 11.66 -12.19 14.31
CA ASN A 30 10.25 -11.90 14.03
C ASN A 30 10.04 -10.49 13.44
N HIS A 31 10.85 -9.51 13.83
CA HIS A 31 10.74 -8.16 13.29
C HIS A 31 11.16 -8.09 11.81
N ALA A 32 12.22 -8.79 11.44
CA ALA A 32 12.65 -8.88 10.04
C ALA A 32 11.59 -9.58 9.17
N ILE A 33 11.00 -10.66 9.66
CA ILE A 33 9.90 -11.37 9.00
C ILE A 33 8.70 -10.43 8.80
N TYR A 34 8.29 -9.71 9.86
CA TYR A 34 7.20 -8.73 9.79
C TYR A 34 7.45 -7.67 8.72
N LEU A 35 8.65 -7.10 8.66
CA LEU A 35 8.99 -6.08 7.66
C LEU A 35 8.94 -6.63 6.24
N ALA A 36 9.42 -7.86 6.02
CA ALA A 36 9.38 -8.50 4.71
C ALA A 36 7.95 -8.79 4.25
N VAL A 37 7.10 -9.32 5.12
CA VAL A 37 5.68 -9.56 4.84
C VAL A 37 4.95 -8.24 4.58
N LYS A 38 5.21 -7.22 5.38
CA LYS A 38 4.64 -5.88 5.19
C LYS A 38 5.02 -5.28 3.83
N GLN A 39 6.28 -5.40 3.43
CA GLN A 39 6.73 -4.95 2.11
C GLN A 39 5.97 -5.68 1.00
N TYR A 40 5.86 -7.00 1.08
CA TYR A 40 5.15 -7.80 0.09
C TYR A 40 3.69 -7.39 -0.06
N LEU A 41 2.96 -7.28 1.05
CA LEU A 41 1.55 -6.89 1.04
C LEU A 41 1.33 -5.46 0.51
N VAL A 42 2.21 -4.53 0.89
CA VAL A 42 2.14 -3.15 0.44
C VAL A 42 2.44 -3.04 -1.07
N ALA A 43 3.38 -3.82 -1.59
CA ALA A 43 3.73 -3.85 -3.01
C ALA A 43 2.58 -4.36 -3.93
N GLN A 44 1.62 -5.11 -3.38
CA GLN A 44 0.44 -5.55 -4.12
C GLN A 44 -0.59 -4.44 -4.33
N ARG A 45 -0.51 -3.34 -3.60
CA ARG A 45 -1.45 -2.22 -3.70
C ARG A 45 -1.17 -1.39 -4.94
N GLN A 46 -2.20 -1.13 -5.75
CA GLN A 46 -2.08 -0.34 -6.98
C GLN A 46 -2.11 1.17 -6.73
N GLY A 47 -2.79 1.64 -5.68
CA GLY A 47 -2.87 3.05 -5.30
C GLY A 47 -3.52 3.94 -6.35
N THR A 48 -4.51 3.46 -7.08
CA THR A 48 -5.19 4.17 -8.18
C THR A 48 -6.31 5.12 -7.73
N HIS A 49 -6.55 5.24 -6.42
CA HIS A 49 -7.59 6.12 -5.87
C HIS A 49 -7.30 7.58 -6.23
N LYS A 50 -8.35 8.29 -6.68
CA LYS A 50 -8.27 9.70 -7.08
C LYS A 50 -9.60 10.39 -6.83
N VAL A 51 -9.55 11.64 -6.42
CA VAL A 51 -10.70 12.55 -6.41
C VAL A 51 -10.49 13.64 -7.44
N LYS A 52 -11.58 14.21 -7.96
CA LYS A 52 -11.53 15.34 -8.88
C LYS A 52 -11.34 16.64 -8.12
N THR A 53 -10.33 17.41 -8.50
CA THR A 53 -10.10 18.76 -8.01
C THR A 53 -11.06 19.75 -8.70
N ARG A 54 -11.15 20.98 -8.20
CA ARG A 54 -12.02 22.02 -8.81
C ARG A 54 -11.70 22.31 -10.28
N ALA A 55 -10.49 22.04 -10.73
CA ALA A 55 -10.09 22.18 -12.13
C ALA A 55 -10.59 21.05 -13.01
N GLU A 56 -10.75 19.84 -12.44
CA GLU A 56 -11.13 18.61 -13.16
C GLU A 56 -12.63 18.35 -13.15
N VAL A 57 -13.38 18.93 -12.20
CA VAL A 57 -14.84 18.78 -12.13
C VAL A 57 -15.48 19.49 -13.30
N GLN A 58 -16.42 18.83 -13.97
CA GLN A 58 -17.24 19.45 -15.00
C GLN A 58 -18.19 20.48 -14.39
N GLY A 59 -18.35 21.60 -15.08
CA GLY A 59 -19.23 22.67 -14.65
C GLY A 59 -18.84 24.01 -15.27
N ALA A 60 -19.75 24.97 -15.25
CA ALA A 60 -19.50 26.30 -15.79
C ALA A 60 -18.35 26.99 -15.04
N SER A 61 -17.43 27.60 -15.80
CA SER A 61 -16.39 28.49 -15.24
C SER A 61 -16.92 29.86 -14.91
N ARG A 62 -18.10 30.21 -15.46
CA ARG A 62 -18.74 31.48 -15.29
C ARG A 62 -19.07 31.73 -13.80
N LYS A 63 -18.95 33.00 -13.41
CA LYS A 63 -19.43 33.51 -12.11
C LYS A 63 -20.94 33.32 -12.01
N LEU A 64 -21.44 32.79 -10.86
CA LEU A 64 -22.84 32.44 -10.69
C LEU A 64 -23.77 33.65 -10.77
N HIS A 65 -23.36 34.80 -10.24
CA HIS A 65 -24.11 36.06 -10.32
C HIS A 65 -23.20 37.28 -10.18
N LYS A 66 -23.74 38.45 -10.37
CA LYS A 66 -23.01 39.74 -10.27
C LYS A 66 -22.39 39.94 -8.90
N GLN A 67 -21.27 40.67 -8.83
CA GLN A 67 -20.51 40.89 -7.60
C GLN A 67 -21.32 41.69 -6.55
N LYS A 68 -22.18 42.58 -6.98
CA LYS A 68 -23.03 43.46 -6.12
C LYS A 68 -24.46 43.50 -6.65
N GLY A 69 -25.40 43.97 -5.81
CA GLY A 69 -26.80 44.20 -6.21
C GLY A 69 -27.69 42.94 -6.19
N THR A 70 -27.25 41.81 -5.64
CA THR A 70 -28.03 40.58 -5.59
C THR A 70 -28.64 40.30 -4.22
N GLY A 71 -28.26 41.06 -3.17
CA GLY A 71 -28.67 40.79 -1.79
C GLY A 71 -28.10 39.49 -1.16
N GLY A 72 -27.41 38.67 -1.94
CA GLY A 72 -26.83 37.40 -1.51
C GLY A 72 -25.31 37.46 -1.30
N SER A 73 -24.72 36.33 -0.84
CA SER A 73 -23.27 36.22 -0.67
C SER A 73 -22.55 36.28 -2.01
N ARG A 74 -21.34 36.86 -2.02
CA ARG A 74 -20.47 36.86 -3.20
C ARG A 74 -20.06 35.46 -3.59
N LYS A 75 -20.28 35.06 -4.83
CA LYS A 75 -20.04 33.69 -5.30
C LYS A 75 -19.10 33.71 -6.51
N GLY A 76 -18.22 32.71 -6.58
CA GLY A 76 -17.40 32.43 -7.74
C GLY A 76 -18.09 31.45 -8.69
N ASN A 77 -17.37 30.49 -9.21
CA ASN A 77 -17.93 29.44 -10.08
C ASN A 77 -18.54 28.28 -9.27
N ILE A 78 -19.39 27.49 -9.93
CA ILE A 78 -20.08 26.35 -9.31
C ILE A 78 -19.16 25.19 -8.91
N ARG A 79 -17.94 25.12 -9.45
CA ARG A 79 -16.95 24.06 -9.18
C ARG A 79 -16.22 24.26 -7.85
N ASN A 80 -16.53 25.28 -7.10
CA ASN A 80 -15.93 25.57 -5.81
C ASN A 80 -16.23 24.42 -4.82
N PRO A 81 -15.27 23.98 -4.00
CA PRO A 81 -15.45 22.94 -2.98
C PRO A 81 -16.58 23.17 -1.97
N LEU A 82 -16.99 24.43 -1.79
CA LEU A 82 -18.10 24.79 -0.90
C LEU A 82 -19.50 24.38 -1.42
N TYR A 83 -19.59 24.02 -2.71
CA TYR A 83 -20.85 23.63 -3.33
C TYR A 83 -20.99 22.12 -3.44
N LYS A 84 -22.21 21.62 -3.35
CA LYS A 84 -22.52 20.23 -3.69
C LYS A 84 -22.11 19.96 -5.14
N GLY A 85 -21.36 18.90 -5.37
CA GLY A 85 -20.80 18.57 -6.68
C GLY A 85 -19.56 19.38 -7.07
N GLY A 86 -19.04 20.25 -6.20
CA GLY A 86 -17.77 20.94 -6.39
C GLY A 86 -16.56 20.01 -6.23
N GLY A 87 -15.36 20.55 -6.52
CA GLY A 87 -14.11 19.79 -6.40
C GLY A 87 -13.73 19.51 -4.95
N THR A 88 -12.97 18.45 -4.74
CA THR A 88 -12.43 18.09 -3.42
C THR A 88 -11.06 18.72 -3.21
N ILE A 89 -10.84 19.28 -2.02
CA ILE A 89 -9.53 19.82 -1.58
C ILE A 89 -8.80 18.72 -0.79
N PHE A 90 -7.48 18.60 -1.00
CA PHE A 90 -6.64 17.64 -0.28
C PHE A 90 -7.12 16.19 -0.32
N GLY A 91 -7.88 15.81 -1.33
CA GLY A 91 -8.29 14.44 -1.51
C GLY A 91 -7.15 13.53 -1.99
N PRO A 92 -7.35 12.22 -1.96
CA PRO A 92 -6.35 11.24 -2.37
C PRO A 92 -5.96 11.43 -3.84
N LYS A 93 -4.66 11.26 -4.10
CA LYS A 93 -4.07 11.25 -5.45
C LYS A 93 -3.43 9.90 -5.68
N PRO A 94 -3.40 9.39 -6.93
CA PRO A 94 -2.71 8.14 -7.23
C PRO A 94 -1.24 8.22 -6.82
N HIS A 95 -0.80 7.22 -6.07
CA HIS A 95 0.61 7.07 -5.69
C HIS A 95 0.95 5.59 -5.52
N LYS A 96 2.21 5.28 -5.70
CA LYS A 96 2.70 3.92 -5.46
C LYS A 96 2.89 3.70 -3.97
N TYR A 97 2.51 2.51 -3.52
CA TYR A 97 2.83 2.01 -2.19
C TYR A 97 4.11 1.18 -2.32
N ASP A 98 5.25 1.80 -2.07
CA ASP A 98 6.54 1.13 -2.17
C ASP A 98 7.34 1.33 -0.88
N ILE A 99 7.72 0.21 -0.26
CA ILE A 99 8.58 0.17 0.91
C ILE A 99 9.88 -0.51 0.50
N LYS A 100 10.98 0.25 0.50
CA LYS A 100 12.30 -0.31 0.22
C LYS A 100 12.88 -0.93 1.48
N LEU A 101 13.20 -2.23 1.41
CA LEU A 101 13.98 -2.93 2.42
C LEU A 101 15.38 -3.23 1.90
N ASN A 102 16.36 -3.10 2.79
CA ASN A 102 17.75 -3.47 2.51
C ASN A 102 17.84 -4.98 2.23
N ARG A 103 18.73 -5.37 1.31
CA ARG A 103 18.93 -6.77 0.91
C ARG A 103 19.25 -7.67 2.11
N LYS A 104 20.18 -7.25 2.96
CA LYS A 104 20.55 -8.00 4.17
C LYS A 104 19.37 -8.30 5.10
N VAL A 105 18.42 -7.35 5.23
CA VAL A 105 17.20 -7.55 6.04
C VAL A 105 16.27 -8.57 5.40
N LYS A 106 16.15 -8.57 4.07
CA LYS A 106 15.38 -9.57 3.35
C LYS A 106 15.98 -10.98 3.46
N ASP A 107 17.29 -11.07 3.38
CA ASP A 107 18.01 -12.35 3.50
C ASP A 107 17.89 -12.87 4.94
N LEU A 108 18.03 -12.02 5.96
CA LEU A 108 17.78 -12.39 7.36
C LEU A 108 16.34 -12.86 7.58
N ALA A 109 15.36 -12.16 6.99
CA ALA A 109 13.95 -12.56 7.10
C ALA A 109 13.69 -13.95 6.49
N LYS A 110 14.34 -14.27 5.36
CA LYS A 110 14.22 -15.60 4.73
C LYS A 110 14.86 -16.72 5.54
N MET A 111 16.01 -16.43 6.16
CA MET A 111 16.67 -17.42 7.04
C MET A 111 15.92 -17.59 8.36
N SER A 112 15.16 -16.56 8.80
CA SER A 112 14.39 -16.58 10.05
C SER A 112 13.00 -17.23 9.89
N ALA A 113 12.53 -17.43 8.66
CA ALA A 113 11.23 -18.03 8.36
C ALA A 113 11.33 -19.54 8.18
#